data_8809c932c293133a9be3ef3445807093
#
_entry.id   8809c932c293133a9be3ef3445807093
#
_cell.length_a   1.000
_cell.length_b   1.000
_cell.length_c   1.000
_cell.angle_alpha   90.00
_cell.angle_beta   90.00
_cell.angle_gamma   90.00
#
_symmetry.space_group_name_H-M   'P 1'
#
loop_
_entity.id
_entity.type
_entity.pdbx_description
1 polymer ?
#
loop_
_entity_poly.entity_id
_entity_poly.type
_entity_poly.pdbx_seq_one_letter_code
_entity_poly.pdbx_strand_id
1 'polypeptide(L)'
;MKTLFQQSQLPLEQLSKLGIYHQDQLLLNPEEISALLSGRRTDLISLHHLKGEKFDIERLDARLSLHRDEHNELDLLIHPIYHSPRKHPLLTESEMHELIRGKKDFIAKSIQIEEGVSAMYNIEFDPVTNDFVGYNVPEVQAPELVNGIMLDAEQKEAFKKGMLIELSDGTRFQHRVTQPKGLLADRRELIVSVLVDGGISYLLIKDIQPLSSIRTQLNHHTPAFNKALADMQGITENSLQVQNMTQSAFIKLPDYKGIAR
;
A
#
# COMPACT_ATOMS: atom_id res chain seq x y z
N MET A 1 2.07 -2.61 7.27
CA MET A 1 0.98 -1.61 7.38
C MET A 1 -0.32 -2.38 7.55
N LYS A 2 -1.20 -1.92 8.44
CA LYS A 2 -2.54 -2.53 8.60
C LYS A 2 -3.31 -2.29 7.30
N THR A 3 -3.93 -3.34 6.76
CA THR A 3 -4.75 -3.22 5.55
C THR A 3 -6.08 -2.56 5.89
N LEU A 4 -6.61 -1.72 5.00
CA LEU A 4 -7.95 -1.13 5.13
C LEU A 4 -9.04 -2.16 4.81
N PHE A 5 -8.72 -3.12 3.95
CA PHE A 5 -9.65 -4.15 3.47
C PHE A 5 -9.10 -5.55 3.75
N GLN A 6 -9.99 -6.50 3.86
CA GLN A 6 -9.65 -7.92 4.00
C GLN A 6 -9.68 -8.61 2.63
N GLN A 7 -8.84 -9.61 2.42
CA GLN A 7 -8.81 -10.35 1.17
C GLN A 7 -10.15 -11.06 0.85
N SER A 8 -10.89 -11.44 1.88
CA SER A 8 -12.24 -12.03 1.75
C SER A 8 -13.30 -11.06 1.22
N GLN A 9 -13.01 -9.76 1.22
CA GLN A 9 -13.91 -8.70 0.72
C GLN A 9 -13.64 -8.34 -0.74
N LEU A 10 -12.63 -8.93 -1.39
CA LEU A 10 -12.29 -8.61 -2.78
C LEU A 10 -13.47 -8.91 -3.71
N PRO A 11 -13.77 -8.02 -4.68
CA PRO A 11 -14.86 -8.20 -5.64
C PRO A 11 -14.46 -9.21 -6.72
N LEU A 12 -14.48 -10.52 -6.38
CA LEU A 12 -13.95 -11.61 -7.21
C LEU A 12 -14.62 -11.70 -8.58
N GLU A 13 -15.91 -11.36 -8.67
CA GLU A 13 -16.64 -11.33 -9.96
C GLU A 13 -16.05 -10.27 -10.90
N GLN A 14 -15.76 -9.06 -10.38
CA GLN A 14 -15.18 -7.99 -11.18
C GLN A 14 -13.73 -8.32 -11.59
N LEU A 15 -12.95 -8.90 -10.66
CA LEU A 15 -11.60 -9.38 -10.94
C LEU A 15 -11.58 -10.49 -11.99
N SER A 16 -12.56 -11.38 -11.96
CA SER A 16 -12.73 -12.44 -12.97
C SER A 16 -13.05 -11.87 -14.36
N LYS A 17 -13.93 -10.85 -14.44
CA LYS A 17 -14.24 -10.16 -15.70
C LYS A 17 -13.02 -9.47 -16.34
N LEU A 18 -12.05 -9.11 -15.53
CA LEU A 18 -10.77 -8.54 -15.99
C LEU A 18 -9.71 -9.60 -16.30
N GLY A 19 -10.02 -10.89 -16.10
CA GLY A 19 -9.08 -11.99 -16.35
C GLY A 19 -7.96 -12.10 -15.30
N ILE A 20 -8.10 -11.43 -14.14
CA ILE A 20 -7.11 -11.46 -13.05
C ILE A 20 -7.51 -12.34 -11.86
N TYR A 21 -8.66 -13.00 -11.94
CA TYR A 21 -9.08 -14.07 -11.04
C TYR A 21 -9.63 -15.25 -11.86
N HIS A 22 -9.02 -16.42 -11.68
CA HIS A 22 -9.40 -17.65 -12.41
C HIS A 22 -9.13 -18.89 -11.56
N GLN A 23 -10.04 -19.86 -11.58
CA GLN A 23 -9.92 -21.16 -10.86
C GLN A 23 -9.49 -20.97 -9.39
N ASP A 24 -10.19 -20.09 -8.67
CA ASP A 24 -9.91 -19.74 -7.26
C ASP A 24 -8.51 -19.16 -7.00
N GLN A 25 -7.82 -18.71 -8.05
CA GLN A 25 -6.52 -18.07 -7.95
C GLN A 25 -6.57 -16.62 -8.41
N LEU A 26 -5.99 -15.74 -7.59
CA LEU A 26 -5.77 -14.34 -7.92
C LEU A 26 -4.44 -14.22 -8.65
N LEU A 27 -4.47 -13.69 -9.88
CA LEU A 27 -3.29 -13.54 -10.76
C LEU A 27 -2.53 -12.24 -10.54
N LEU A 28 -2.70 -11.62 -9.38
CA LEU A 28 -1.94 -10.47 -8.92
C LEU A 28 -0.75 -10.93 -8.07
N ASN A 29 0.36 -10.20 -8.16
CA ASN A 29 1.49 -10.45 -7.29
C ASN A 29 1.21 -9.96 -5.85
N PRO A 30 1.98 -10.41 -4.84
CA PRO A 30 1.75 -10.02 -3.44
C PRO A 30 1.79 -8.51 -3.18
N GLU A 31 2.60 -7.75 -3.93
CA GLU A 31 2.71 -6.29 -3.80
C GLU A 31 1.45 -5.60 -4.31
N GLU A 32 0.90 -6.04 -5.44
CA GLU A 32 -0.36 -5.56 -6.02
C GLU A 32 -1.54 -5.84 -5.08
N ILE A 33 -1.62 -7.05 -4.53
CA ILE A 33 -2.63 -7.41 -3.52
C ILE A 33 -2.49 -6.50 -2.30
N SER A 34 -1.27 -6.30 -1.80
CA SER A 34 -1.02 -5.42 -0.66
C SER A 34 -1.43 -3.96 -0.95
N ALA A 35 -1.17 -3.47 -2.16
CA ALA A 35 -1.60 -2.13 -2.58
C ALA A 35 -3.13 -2.01 -2.56
N LEU A 36 -3.85 -2.95 -3.18
CA LEU A 36 -5.32 -2.97 -3.20
C LEU A 36 -5.90 -3.01 -1.78
N LEU A 37 -5.47 -3.95 -0.95
CA LEU A 37 -5.97 -4.11 0.42
C LEU A 37 -5.63 -2.92 1.33
N SER A 38 -4.63 -2.13 0.97
CA SER A 38 -4.28 -0.89 1.68
C SER A 38 -4.99 0.36 1.11
N GLY A 39 -5.92 0.20 0.18
CA GLY A 39 -6.65 1.31 -0.46
C GLY A 39 -5.80 2.14 -1.42
N ARG A 40 -4.68 1.60 -1.91
CA ARG A 40 -3.78 2.26 -2.86
C ARG A 40 -4.00 1.75 -4.28
N ARG A 41 -3.47 2.47 -5.25
CA ARG A 41 -3.39 2.00 -6.63
C ARG A 41 -2.26 0.97 -6.77
N THR A 42 -2.48 -0.07 -7.59
CA THR A 42 -1.44 -1.02 -7.99
C THR A 42 -0.38 -0.35 -8.87
N ASP A 43 0.69 -1.06 -9.22
CA ASP A 43 1.48 -0.75 -10.40
C ASP A 43 0.63 -0.91 -11.68
N LEU A 44 1.19 -0.56 -12.85
CA LEU A 44 0.52 -0.79 -14.12
C LEU A 44 0.36 -2.29 -14.36
N ILE A 45 -0.86 -2.70 -14.63
CA ILE A 45 -1.24 -4.06 -14.98
C ILE A 45 -1.74 -4.05 -16.43
N SER A 46 -1.25 -4.97 -17.25
CA SER A 46 -1.76 -5.18 -18.60
C SER A 46 -2.98 -6.10 -18.54
N LEU A 47 -4.15 -5.55 -18.79
CA LEU A 47 -5.41 -6.28 -18.91
C LEU A 47 -5.62 -6.66 -20.38
N HIS A 48 -6.04 -7.88 -20.65
CA HIS A 48 -6.18 -8.39 -22.01
C HIS A 48 -7.61 -8.89 -22.29
N HIS A 49 -8.01 -8.77 -23.58
CA HIS A 49 -9.28 -9.31 -24.08
C HIS A 49 -10.53 -8.85 -23.29
N LEU A 50 -10.54 -7.55 -22.93
CA LEU A 50 -11.67 -6.98 -22.21
C LEU A 50 -12.87 -6.82 -23.13
N LYS A 51 -13.96 -7.54 -22.83
CA LYS A 51 -15.19 -7.52 -23.61
C LYS A 51 -16.32 -6.88 -22.82
N GLY A 52 -16.96 -5.90 -23.43
CA GLY A 52 -18.20 -5.30 -22.94
C GLY A 52 -19.25 -5.27 -24.04
N GLU A 53 -20.46 -4.83 -23.71
CA GLU A 53 -21.56 -4.78 -24.67
C GLU A 53 -21.26 -3.92 -25.91
N LYS A 54 -20.42 -2.89 -25.77
CA LYS A 54 -20.13 -1.89 -26.82
C LYS A 54 -18.66 -1.72 -27.13
N PHE A 55 -17.77 -2.53 -26.54
CA PHE A 55 -16.33 -2.45 -26.78
C PHE A 55 -15.67 -3.82 -26.73
N ASP A 56 -14.60 -3.97 -27.49
CA ASP A 56 -13.65 -5.06 -27.42
C ASP A 56 -12.26 -4.44 -27.39
N ILE A 57 -11.56 -4.61 -26.26
CA ILE A 57 -10.23 -4.03 -26.04
C ILE A 57 -9.25 -5.18 -25.93
N GLU A 58 -8.34 -5.30 -26.89
CA GLU A 58 -7.34 -6.35 -26.90
C GLU A 58 -6.36 -6.21 -25.73
N ARG A 59 -5.92 -4.97 -25.44
CA ARG A 59 -5.02 -4.66 -24.33
C ARG A 59 -5.31 -3.29 -23.74
N LEU A 60 -5.36 -3.23 -22.41
CA LEU A 60 -5.46 -2.01 -21.62
C LEU A 60 -4.43 -2.03 -20.50
N ASP A 61 -3.48 -1.09 -20.50
CA ASP A 61 -2.59 -0.87 -19.39
C ASP A 61 -3.27 0.10 -18.41
N ALA A 62 -3.45 -0.33 -17.17
CA ALA A 62 -4.16 0.42 -16.14
C ALA A 62 -3.61 0.13 -14.75
N ARG A 63 -3.83 1.05 -13.82
CA ARG A 63 -3.73 0.79 -12.39
C ARG A 63 -5.10 0.40 -11.84
N LEU A 64 -5.13 -0.38 -10.79
CA LEU A 64 -6.35 -0.78 -10.10
C LEU A 64 -6.37 -0.23 -8.68
N SER A 65 -7.55 0.06 -8.17
CA SER A 65 -7.77 0.35 -6.74
C SER A 65 -9.14 -0.17 -6.30
N LEU A 66 -9.36 -0.21 -4.99
CA LEU A 66 -10.65 -0.56 -4.40
C LEU A 66 -11.32 0.70 -3.85
N HIS A 67 -12.62 0.76 -3.97
CA HIS A 67 -13.47 1.79 -3.42
C HIS A 67 -14.66 1.15 -2.68
N ARG A 68 -15.14 1.76 -1.59
CA ARG A 68 -16.40 1.37 -0.97
C ARG A 68 -17.54 2.14 -1.60
N ASP A 69 -18.54 1.41 -2.02
CA ASP A 69 -19.78 1.99 -2.54
C ASP A 69 -20.71 2.48 -1.41
N GLU A 70 -21.88 2.97 -1.77
CA GLU A 70 -22.92 3.43 -0.84
C GLU A 70 -23.51 2.31 0.03
N HIS A 71 -23.35 1.05 -0.38
CA HIS A 71 -23.78 -0.17 0.33
C HIS A 71 -22.67 -0.75 1.20
N ASN A 72 -21.51 -0.08 1.29
CA ASN A 72 -20.32 -0.52 2.01
C ASN A 72 -19.68 -1.79 1.40
N GLU A 73 -19.99 -2.11 0.13
CA GLU A 73 -19.34 -3.15 -0.66
C GLU A 73 -18.09 -2.61 -1.36
N LEU A 74 -17.15 -3.50 -1.72
CA LEU A 74 -15.94 -3.11 -2.43
C LEU A 74 -16.13 -3.21 -3.93
N ASP A 75 -15.96 -2.09 -4.62
CA ASP A 75 -15.88 -1.98 -6.06
C ASP A 75 -14.44 -1.84 -6.53
N LEU A 76 -14.14 -2.46 -7.68
CA LEU A 76 -12.86 -2.35 -8.36
C LEU A 76 -12.88 -1.17 -9.33
N LEU A 77 -11.95 -0.23 -9.13
CA LEU A 77 -11.76 0.90 -10.03
C LEU A 77 -10.58 0.66 -10.96
N ILE A 78 -10.79 0.95 -12.25
CA ILE A 78 -9.77 0.86 -13.29
C ILE A 78 -9.32 2.28 -13.65
N HIS A 79 -8.00 2.53 -13.55
CA HIS A 79 -7.37 3.80 -13.87
C HIS A 79 -6.48 3.65 -15.11
N PRO A 80 -7.05 3.83 -16.32
CA PRO A 80 -6.28 3.72 -17.56
C PRO A 80 -5.32 4.90 -17.71
N ILE A 81 -4.37 4.78 -18.64
CA ILE A 81 -3.47 5.87 -19.00
C ILE A 81 -4.22 6.85 -19.90
N TYR A 82 -4.44 8.06 -19.41
CA TYR A 82 -5.09 9.12 -20.18
C TYR A 82 -4.05 9.87 -21.05
N HIS A 83 -4.44 10.28 -22.26
CA HIS A 83 -3.59 11.08 -23.14
C HIS A 83 -3.25 12.46 -22.57
N SER A 84 -4.17 13.03 -21.80
CA SER A 84 -4.01 14.31 -21.13
C SER A 84 -4.60 14.25 -19.73
N PRO A 85 -4.09 15.07 -18.81
CA PRO A 85 -4.63 15.12 -17.45
C PRO A 85 -6.13 15.43 -17.43
N ARG A 86 -6.88 14.63 -16.68
CA ARG A 86 -8.33 14.85 -16.50
C ARG A 86 -8.56 16.07 -15.59
N LYS A 87 -9.65 16.79 -15.83
CA LYS A 87 -10.09 17.82 -14.88
C LYS A 87 -10.56 17.17 -13.58
N HIS A 88 -10.11 17.74 -12.46
CA HIS A 88 -10.55 17.30 -11.13
C HIS A 88 -11.54 18.34 -10.55
N PRO A 89 -12.73 17.93 -10.07
CA PRO A 89 -13.80 18.86 -9.69
C PRO A 89 -13.43 19.76 -8.50
N LEU A 90 -12.52 19.34 -7.64
CA LEU A 90 -12.09 20.08 -6.45
C LEU A 90 -10.87 20.98 -6.71
N LEU A 91 -10.26 20.93 -7.89
CA LEU A 91 -9.05 21.68 -8.20
C LEU A 91 -9.33 22.81 -9.20
N THR A 92 -8.74 23.96 -8.96
CA THR A 92 -8.65 25.04 -9.96
C THR A 92 -7.62 24.67 -11.03
N GLU A 93 -7.67 25.32 -12.19
CA GLU A 93 -6.68 25.10 -13.27
C GLU A 93 -5.25 25.41 -12.81
N SER A 94 -5.06 26.45 -11.98
CA SER A 94 -3.76 26.79 -11.41
C SER A 94 -3.22 25.69 -10.50
N GLU A 95 -4.06 25.14 -9.63
CA GLU A 95 -3.69 24.03 -8.73
C GLU A 95 -3.35 22.75 -9.51
N MET A 96 -4.14 22.43 -10.53
CA MET A 96 -3.82 21.30 -11.43
C MET A 96 -2.46 21.49 -12.11
N HIS A 97 -2.16 22.69 -12.62
CA HIS A 97 -0.86 22.99 -13.22
C HIS A 97 0.30 22.91 -12.22
N GLU A 98 0.11 23.30 -10.96
CA GLU A 98 1.14 23.19 -9.92
C GLU A 98 1.47 21.72 -9.63
N LEU A 99 0.45 20.86 -9.54
CA LEU A 99 0.61 19.41 -9.33
C LEU A 99 1.28 18.73 -10.55
N ILE A 100 0.79 19.01 -11.76
CA ILE A 100 1.32 18.42 -13.01
C ILE A 100 2.80 18.78 -13.21
N ARG A 101 3.18 20.02 -12.85
CA ARG A 101 4.57 20.49 -12.96
C ARG A 101 5.47 20.07 -11.78
N GLY A 102 4.92 19.35 -10.80
CA GLY A 102 5.64 18.96 -9.59
C GLY A 102 6.09 20.12 -8.72
N LYS A 103 5.43 21.30 -8.83
CA LYS A 103 5.69 22.44 -7.93
C LYS A 103 5.11 22.20 -6.55
N LYS A 104 4.04 21.42 -6.48
CA LYS A 104 3.44 20.92 -5.25
C LYS A 104 3.29 19.41 -5.35
N ASP A 105 3.51 18.74 -4.25
CA ASP A 105 3.34 17.30 -4.16
C ASP A 105 1.86 16.92 -4.00
N PHE A 106 1.08 17.76 -3.33
CA PHE A 106 -0.37 17.61 -3.15
C PHE A 106 -1.06 18.96 -2.93
N ILE A 107 -2.38 18.98 -3.11
CA ILE A 107 -3.26 20.08 -2.72
C ILE A 107 -4.22 19.56 -1.66
N ALA A 108 -4.25 20.25 -0.50
CA ALA A 108 -5.18 19.92 0.58
C ALA A 108 -6.53 20.65 0.37
N LYS A 109 -7.63 19.92 0.53
CA LYS A 109 -8.99 20.42 0.50
C LYS A 109 -9.77 19.97 1.72
N SER A 110 -10.57 20.87 2.30
CA SER A 110 -11.58 20.48 3.28
C SER A 110 -12.89 20.20 2.54
N ILE A 111 -13.42 18.99 2.70
CA ILE A 111 -14.66 18.55 2.04
C ILE A 111 -15.69 18.30 3.14
N GLN A 112 -16.87 18.87 2.98
CA GLN A 112 -17.99 18.58 3.85
C GLN A 112 -18.56 17.21 3.48
N ILE A 113 -18.50 16.26 4.42
CA ILE A 113 -18.99 14.88 4.23
C ILE A 113 -20.45 14.80 4.68
N GLU A 114 -20.77 15.43 5.81
CA GLU A 114 -22.12 15.52 6.40
C GLU A 114 -22.32 16.92 6.97
N GLU A 115 -23.54 17.23 7.37
CA GLU A 115 -23.85 18.52 7.97
C GLU A 115 -23.01 18.74 9.24
N GLY A 116 -22.11 19.73 9.21
CA GLY A 116 -21.20 20.05 10.30
C GLY A 116 -19.94 19.18 10.41
N VAL A 117 -19.77 18.16 9.55
CA VAL A 117 -18.59 17.27 9.53
C VAL A 117 -17.79 17.52 8.26
N SER A 118 -16.55 17.96 8.42
CA SER A 118 -15.60 18.13 7.31
C SER A 118 -14.43 17.16 7.43
N ALA A 119 -14.00 16.59 6.31
CA ALA A 119 -12.78 15.80 6.21
C ALA A 119 -11.71 16.54 5.42
N MET A 120 -10.46 16.32 5.80
CA MET A 120 -9.30 16.80 5.07
C MET A 120 -8.93 15.78 4.00
N TYR A 121 -8.96 16.22 2.75
CA TYR A 121 -8.54 15.46 1.58
C TYR A 121 -7.27 16.05 0.98
N ASN A 122 -6.32 15.20 0.67
CA ASN A 122 -5.19 15.57 -0.16
C ASN A 122 -5.37 14.99 -1.55
N ILE A 123 -5.02 15.78 -2.57
CA ILE A 123 -5.13 15.42 -3.98
C ILE A 123 -3.73 15.48 -4.58
N GLU A 124 -3.26 14.37 -5.12
CA GLU A 124 -1.98 14.18 -5.79
C GLU A 124 -2.18 14.01 -7.30
N PHE A 125 -1.15 14.27 -8.09
CA PHE A 125 -1.14 13.93 -9.52
C PHE A 125 -0.34 12.63 -9.75
N ASP A 126 -0.95 11.68 -10.44
CA ASP A 126 -0.31 10.45 -10.89
C ASP A 126 0.18 10.62 -12.34
N PRO A 127 1.50 10.84 -12.57
CA PRO A 127 2.02 11.05 -13.91
C PRO A 127 1.99 9.79 -14.78
N VAL A 128 1.81 8.60 -14.17
CA VAL A 128 1.75 7.33 -14.91
C VAL A 128 0.41 7.19 -15.63
N THR A 129 -0.68 7.57 -14.97
CA THR A 129 -2.03 7.48 -15.53
C THR A 129 -2.56 8.82 -16.05
N ASN A 130 -1.81 9.93 -15.89
CA ASN A 130 -2.27 11.30 -16.16
C ASN A 130 -3.58 11.65 -15.45
N ASP A 131 -3.69 11.22 -14.19
CA ASP A 131 -4.91 11.37 -13.41
C ASP A 131 -4.63 11.95 -12.02
N PHE A 132 -5.66 12.53 -11.39
CA PHE A 132 -5.56 13.01 -10.02
C PHE A 132 -6.12 11.96 -9.06
N VAL A 133 -5.48 11.82 -7.90
CA VAL A 133 -5.84 10.86 -6.86
C VAL A 133 -6.08 11.60 -5.56
N GLY A 134 -7.31 11.54 -5.08
CA GLY A 134 -7.65 12.07 -3.76
C GLY A 134 -7.64 10.99 -2.69
N TYR A 135 -7.28 11.35 -1.46
CA TYR A 135 -7.39 10.47 -0.31
C TYR A 135 -7.80 11.23 0.95
N ASN A 136 -8.52 10.53 1.82
CA ASN A 136 -8.93 11.05 3.12
C ASN A 136 -7.77 10.95 4.12
N VAL A 137 -7.23 12.09 4.55
CA VAL A 137 -6.05 12.16 5.42
C VAL A 137 -6.23 11.38 6.74
N PRO A 138 -7.36 11.47 7.46
CA PRO A 138 -7.62 10.68 8.66
C PRO A 138 -7.55 9.16 8.49
N GLU A 139 -7.85 8.64 7.29
CA GLU A 139 -7.86 7.20 7.01
C GLU A 139 -6.46 6.61 6.77
N VAL A 140 -5.47 7.46 6.50
CA VAL A 140 -4.09 7.01 6.28
C VAL A 140 -3.52 6.40 7.56
N GLN A 141 -3.00 5.18 7.44
CA GLN A 141 -2.36 4.46 8.54
C GLN A 141 -0.86 4.77 8.55
N ALA A 142 -0.43 5.55 9.54
CA ALA A 142 0.99 5.78 9.76
C ALA A 142 1.67 4.53 10.35
N PRO A 143 2.93 4.25 9.99
CA PRO A 143 3.69 3.18 10.64
C PRO A 143 3.99 3.53 12.11
N GLU A 144 4.18 2.51 12.94
CA GLU A 144 4.65 2.70 14.32
C GLU A 144 6.15 2.97 14.37
N LEU A 145 6.91 2.17 13.61
CA LEU A 145 8.36 2.30 13.49
C LEU A 145 8.77 2.32 12.02
N VAL A 146 9.83 3.07 11.74
CA VAL A 146 10.55 3.02 10.46
C VAL A 146 12.03 2.81 10.78
N ASN A 147 12.64 1.79 10.19
CA ASN A 147 14.01 1.34 10.50
C ASN A 147 14.25 1.08 12.00
N GLY A 148 13.21 0.60 12.72
CA GLY A 148 13.29 0.38 14.17
C GLY A 148 13.20 1.66 15.02
N ILE A 149 13.06 2.84 14.41
CA ILE A 149 12.87 4.12 15.10
C ILE A 149 11.36 4.38 15.21
N MET A 150 10.89 4.61 16.45
CA MET A 150 9.49 4.90 16.71
C MET A 150 9.12 6.30 16.21
N LEU A 151 8.02 6.41 15.48
CA LEU A 151 7.44 7.69 15.10
C LEU A 151 6.66 8.26 16.28
N ASP A 152 6.92 9.52 16.61
CA ASP A 152 6.11 10.27 17.57
C ASP A 152 4.75 10.68 16.96
N ALA A 153 3.88 11.27 17.78
CA ALA A 153 2.54 11.66 17.35
C ALA A 153 2.55 12.72 16.24
N GLU A 154 3.51 13.65 16.28
CA GLU A 154 3.65 14.72 15.29
C GLU A 154 4.12 14.15 13.96
N GLN A 155 5.09 13.23 13.97
CA GLN A 155 5.58 12.53 12.77
C GLN A 155 4.49 11.64 12.14
N LYS A 156 3.66 10.96 12.96
CA LYS A 156 2.52 10.17 12.46
C LYS A 156 1.48 11.07 11.77
N GLU A 157 1.16 12.22 12.35
CA GLU A 157 0.25 13.18 11.71
C GLU A 157 0.86 13.81 10.45
N ALA A 158 2.15 14.10 10.44
CA ALA A 158 2.88 14.56 9.25
C ALA A 158 2.84 13.50 8.13
N PHE A 159 3.02 12.21 8.47
CA PHE A 159 2.92 11.09 7.52
C PHE A 159 1.54 11.04 6.86
N LYS A 160 0.47 11.10 7.65
CA LYS A 160 -0.90 11.07 7.12
C LYS A 160 -1.17 12.20 6.13
N LYS A 161 -0.63 13.38 6.43
CA LYS A 161 -0.73 14.57 5.56
C LYS A 161 0.20 14.53 4.35
N GLY A 162 1.00 13.47 4.15
CA GLY A 162 1.96 13.38 3.06
C GLY A 162 3.13 14.36 3.17
N MET A 163 3.43 14.87 4.37
CA MET A 163 4.56 15.76 4.61
C MET A 163 5.87 14.97 4.74
N LEU A 164 6.98 15.64 4.46
CA LEU A 164 8.31 15.06 4.61
C LEU A 164 8.62 14.83 6.10
N ILE A 165 9.09 13.61 6.40
CA ILE A 165 9.58 13.23 7.73
C ILE A 165 11.07 12.96 7.63
N GLU A 166 11.81 13.42 8.63
CA GLU A 166 13.22 13.10 8.83
C GLU A 166 13.40 12.41 10.19
N LEU A 167 14.02 11.24 10.16
CA LEU A 167 14.32 10.45 11.35
C LEU A 167 15.70 10.84 11.93
N SER A 168 15.93 10.43 13.18
CA SER A 168 17.21 10.69 13.89
C SER A 168 18.42 10.01 13.23
N ASP A 169 18.22 9.00 12.39
CA ASP A 169 19.28 8.35 11.59
C ASP A 169 19.52 9.02 10.23
N GLY A 170 18.86 10.15 9.97
CA GLY A 170 18.93 10.90 8.72
C GLY A 170 18.10 10.31 7.58
N THR A 171 17.30 9.27 7.81
CA THR A 171 16.36 8.74 6.81
C THR A 171 15.21 9.71 6.59
N ARG A 172 14.92 10.04 5.32
CA ARG A 172 13.82 10.93 4.94
C ARG A 172 12.81 10.19 4.06
N PHE A 173 11.54 10.35 4.36
CA PHE A 173 10.44 9.72 3.62
C PHE A 173 9.15 10.53 3.76
N GLN A 174 8.18 10.23 2.89
CA GLN A 174 6.84 10.83 2.93
C GLN A 174 5.81 9.86 2.34
N HIS A 175 4.57 9.94 2.81
CA HIS A 175 3.45 9.19 2.25
C HIS A 175 3.06 9.74 0.87
N ARG A 176 2.71 8.82 -0.07
CA ARG A 176 2.16 9.14 -1.40
C ARG A 176 1.18 8.06 -1.84
N VAL A 177 -0.07 8.44 -2.04
CA VAL A 177 -1.11 7.51 -2.51
C VAL A 177 -0.92 7.11 -3.97
N THR A 178 -0.27 7.95 -4.76
CA THR A 178 0.09 7.67 -6.16
C THR A 178 1.19 6.62 -6.30
N GLN A 179 1.87 6.28 -5.21
CA GLN A 179 2.89 5.24 -5.20
C GLN A 179 2.32 3.90 -4.73
N PRO A 180 2.52 2.81 -5.48
CA PRO A 180 2.01 1.48 -5.10
C PRO A 180 2.50 1.03 -3.72
N LYS A 181 3.73 1.40 -3.36
CA LYS A 181 4.32 1.14 -2.03
C LYS A 181 3.87 2.13 -0.94
N GLY A 182 3.10 3.15 -1.32
CA GLY A 182 2.51 4.14 -0.40
C GLY A 182 3.48 5.20 0.10
N LEU A 183 4.73 5.24 -0.38
CA LEU A 183 5.71 6.20 0.09
C LEU A 183 6.83 6.48 -0.93
N LEU A 184 7.48 7.63 -0.75
CA LEU A 184 8.75 8.03 -1.37
C LEU A 184 9.80 8.13 -0.27
N ALA A 185 11.08 7.86 -0.59
CA ALA A 185 12.16 8.01 0.38
C ALA A 185 13.48 8.43 -0.27
N ASP A 186 14.43 8.89 0.56
CA ASP A 186 15.80 9.15 0.15
C ASP A 186 16.65 7.87 0.02
N ARG A 187 16.06 6.70 0.33
CA ARG A 187 16.67 5.36 0.26
C ARG A 187 15.75 4.41 -0.48
N ARG A 188 16.35 3.39 -1.13
CA ARG A 188 15.59 2.40 -1.90
C ARG A 188 14.84 1.39 -1.05
N GLU A 189 15.25 1.22 0.21
CA GLU A 189 14.67 0.24 1.12
C GLU A 189 14.41 0.86 2.49
N LEU A 190 13.27 0.49 3.08
CA LEU A 190 12.90 0.80 4.46
C LEU A 190 12.29 -0.41 5.13
N ILE A 191 12.52 -0.55 6.42
CA ILE A 191 11.79 -1.51 7.26
C ILE A 191 10.71 -0.74 7.99
N VAL A 192 9.46 -1.09 7.72
CA VAL A 192 8.28 -0.49 8.34
C VAL A 192 7.66 -1.49 9.30
N SER A 193 7.29 -1.05 10.49
CA SER A 193 6.71 -1.93 11.50
C SER A 193 5.39 -1.37 12.02
N VAL A 194 4.48 -2.28 12.30
CA VAL A 194 3.19 -1.98 12.95
C VAL A 194 3.01 -2.87 14.17
N LEU A 195 2.36 -2.34 15.19
CA LEU A 195 1.95 -3.12 16.35
C LEU A 195 0.68 -3.91 16.00
N VAL A 196 0.72 -5.23 16.21
CA VAL A 196 -0.40 -6.13 15.98
C VAL A 196 -0.55 -7.02 17.21
N ASP A 197 -1.70 -6.95 17.87
CA ASP A 197 -2.08 -7.82 19.00
C ASP A 197 -0.98 -7.99 20.07
N GLY A 198 -0.29 -6.89 20.40
CA GLY A 198 0.78 -6.87 21.40
C GLY A 198 2.16 -7.29 20.90
N GLY A 199 2.30 -7.59 19.60
CA GLY A 199 3.56 -7.88 18.93
C GLY A 199 3.91 -6.82 17.88
N ILE A 200 5.12 -6.95 17.31
CA ILE A 200 5.61 -6.11 16.21
C ILE A 200 5.64 -6.95 14.94
N SER A 201 4.97 -6.48 13.88
CA SER A 201 5.07 -7.04 12.54
C SER A 201 5.99 -6.16 11.70
N TYR A 202 7.01 -6.75 11.08
CA TYR A 202 7.98 -6.05 10.22
C TYR A 202 7.69 -6.30 8.74
N LEU A 203 7.83 -5.25 7.94
CA LEU A 203 7.73 -5.30 6.49
C LEU A 203 8.94 -4.59 5.87
N LEU A 204 9.74 -5.34 5.12
CA LEU A 204 10.79 -4.77 4.28
C LEU A 204 10.18 -4.29 2.97
N ILE A 205 10.19 -2.98 2.76
CA ILE A 205 9.75 -2.34 1.52
C ILE A 205 11.00 -2.05 0.67
N LYS A 206 11.02 -2.59 -0.55
CA LYS A 206 12.13 -2.43 -1.52
C LYS A 206 11.69 -1.58 -2.70
N ASP A 207 12.66 -1.13 -3.49
CA ASP A 207 12.46 -0.37 -4.73
C ASP A 207 11.55 0.84 -4.56
N ILE A 208 11.72 1.53 -3.42
CA ILE A 208 11.00 2.76 -3.11
C ILE A 208 11.47 3.85 -4.09
N GLN A 209 10.53 4.61 -4.64
CA GLN A 209 10.84 5.72 -5.52
C GLN A 209 11.45 6.91 -4.75
N PRO A 210 12.34 7.69 -5.41
CA PRO A 210 12.99 8.83 -4.76
C PRO A 210 12.01 9.95 -4.41
N LEU A 211 12.35 10.69 -3.36
CA LEU A 211 11.68 11.97 -3.05
C LEU A 211 11.82 12.93 -4.22
N SER A 212 10.79 13.73 -4.50
CA SER A 212 10.79 14.71 -5.60
C SER A 212 11.93 15.75 -5.49
N SER A 213 12.42 16.00 -4.27
CA SER A 213 13.50 16.95 -3.98
C SER A 213 14.92 16.40 -4.19
N ILE A 214 15.07 15.09 -4.47
CA ILE A 214 16.40 14.48 -4.63
C ILE A 214 16.58 13.86 -6.02
N ARG A 215 17.80 13.96 -6.56
CA ARG A 215 18.15 13.36 -7.86
C ARG A 215 18.63 11.91 -7.73
N THR A 216 19.28 11.60 -6.62
CA THR A 216 19.89 10.29 -6.39
C THR A 216 19.64 9.85 -4.97
N GLN A 217 19.12 8.65 -4.80
CA GLN A 217 18.93 8.04 -3.50
C GLN A 217 20.26 7.60 -2.89
N LEU A 218 20.31 7.56 -1.57
CA LEU A 218 21.46 7.06 -0.84
C LEU A 218 21.52 5.53 -0.93
N ASN A 219 22.68 5.00 -1.29
CA ASN A 219 22.87 3.55 -1.50
C ASN A 219 23.31 2.78 -0.25
N HIS A 220 23.50 3.46 0.89
CA HIS A 220 23.94 2.82 2.12
C HIS A 220 22.79 2.72 3.13
N HIS A 221 22.75 1.61 3.84
CA HIS A 221 21.82 1.41 4.94
C HIS A 221 22.33 2.11 6.20
N THR A 222 21.41 2.62 7.02
CA THR A 222 21.76 3.20 8.32
C THR A 222 22.01 2.10 9.35
N PRO A 223 22.74 2.37 10.44
CA PRO A 223 22.84 1.44 11.55
C PRO A 223 21.46 1.01 12.11
N ALA A 224 20.51 1.93 12.14
CA ALA A 224 19.14 1.65 12.56
C ALA A 224 18.44 0.65 11.63
N PHE A 225 18.54 0.82 10.31
CA PHE A 225 18.03 -0.13 9.32
C PHE A 225 18.65 -1.53 9.51
N ASN A 226 19.98 -1.60 9.62
CA ASN A 226 20.69 -2.87 9.78
C ASN A 226 20.26 -3.60 11.06
N LYS A 227 20.06 -2.88 12.16
CA LYS A 227 19.53 -3.44 13.39
C LYS A 227 18.12 -3.98 13.22
N ALA A 228 17.22 -3.17 12.63
CA ALA A 228 15.83 -3.58 12.37
C ALA A 228 15.75 -4.79 11.43
N LEU A 229 16.67 -4.90 10.45
CA LEU A 229 16.77 -6.07 9.57
C LEU A 229 17.18 -7.32 10.34
N ALA A 230 18.15 -7.23 11.23
CA ALA A 230 18.58 -8.33 12.08
C ALA A 230 17.45 -8.77 13.02
N ASP A 231 16.72 -7.84 13.64
CA ASP A 231 15.56 -8.12 14.50
C ASP A 231 14.45 -8.85 13.70
N MET A 232 14.18 -8.42 12.48
CA MET A 232 13.21 -9.08 11.59
C MET A 232 13.63 -10.50 11.24
N GLN A 233 14.91 -10.75 10.94
CA GLN A 233 15.45 -12.08 10.64
C GLN A 233 15.43 -12.99 11.88
N GLY A 234 15.82 -12.49 13.05
CA GLY A 234 15.77 -13.24 14.30
C GLY A 234 14.35 -13.68 14.70
N ILE A 235 13.33 -12.86 14.44
CA ILE A 235 11.92 -13.24 14.65
C ILE A 235 11.51 -14.36 13.68
N THR A 236 11.95 -14.32 12.43
CA THR A 236 11.65 -15.35 11.42
C THR A 236 12.29 -16.68 11.79
N GLU A 237 13.54 -16.69 12.24
CA GLU A 237 14.25 -17.90 12.68
C GLU A 237 13.59 -18.53 13.93
N ASN A 238 13.21 -17.72 14.90
CA ASN A 238 12.51 -18.18 16.09
C ASN A 238 11.13 -18.78 15.77
N SER A 239 10.38 -18.19 14.85
CA SER A 239 9.09 -18.74 14.41
C SER A 239 9.23 -20.06 13.67
N LEU A 240 10.28 -20.24 12.86
CA LEU A 240 10.60 -21.52 12.21
C LEU A 240 11.04 -22.60 13.22
N GLN A 241 11.81 -22.23 14.25
CA GLN A 241 12.19 -23.14 15.32
C GLN A 241 10.97 -23.61 16.14
N VAL A 242 10.05 -22.72 16.48
CA VAL A 242 8.80 -23.07 17.18
C VAL A 242 7.93 -23.99 16.34
N GLN A 243 7.79 -23.76 15.03
CA GLN A 243 7.06 -24.66 14.14
C GLN A 243 7.73 -26.04 14.05
N ASN A 244 9.03 -26.11 13.94
CA ASN A 244 9.78 -27.39 13.91
C ASN A 244 9.70 -28.15 15.24
N MET A 245 9.71 -27.46 16.38
CA MET A 245 9.52 -28.07 17.70
C MET A 245 8.08 -28.61 17.88
N THR A 246 7.07 -27.91 17.35
CA THR A 246 5.68 -28.35 17.41
C THR A 246 5.45 -29.58 16.51
N GLN A 247 6.06 -29.65 15.34
CA GLN A 247 6.00 -30.84 14.47
C GLN A 247 6.73 -32.04 15.05
N SER A 248 7.89 -31.84 15.72
CA SER A 248 8.62 -32.97 16.37
C SER A 248 7.93 -33.48 17.64
N ALA A 249 7.09 -32.69 18.29
CA ALA A 249 6.31 -33.12 19.44
C ALA A 249 5.08 -33.99 19.08
N PHE A 250 4.62 -33.95 17.82
CA PHE A 250 3.50 -34.78 17.34
C PHE A 250 3.91 -36.18 16.84
N ILE A 251 5.21 -36.54 16.83
CA ILE A 251 5.71 -37.83 16.31
C ILE A 251 6.10 -38.79 17.46
N LYS A 252 5.41 -38.77 18.60
CA LYS A 252 5.52 -39.82 19.62
C LYS A 252 4.20 -40.14 20.27
N LEU A 253 3.31 -40.82 19.54
CA LEU A 253 2.28 -41.65 20.16
C LEU A 253 2.81 -43.05 20.26
N PRO A 254 2.83 -43.69 21.45
CA PRO A 254 3.23 -45.09 21.58
C PRO A 254 2.16 -46.00 21.02
N ASP A 255 2.59 -47.02 20.27
CA ASP A 255 1.80 -48.14 19.79
C ASP A 255 1.00 -48.81 20.93
N TYR A 256 -0.29 -48.64 20.87
CA TYR A 256 -1.20 -49.46 21.71
C TYR A 256 -1.44 -50.79 20.99
N LYS A 257 -0.65 -51.83 21.35
CA LYS A 257 -0.94 -53.21 20.98
C LYS A 257 -2.21 -53.66 21.69
N GLY A 258 -3.24 -53.93 20.92
CA GLY A 258 -4.47 -54.56 21.39
C GLY A 258 -4.19 -55.91 22.04
N ILE A 259 -4.85 -56.13 23.18
CA ILE A 259 -5.01 -57.45 23.76
C ILE A 259 -6.40 -57.92 23.35
N ALA A 260 -6.40 -58.98 22.55
CA ALA A 260 -7.60 -59.78 22.24
C ALA A 260 -8.06 -60.53 23.51
N ARG A 261 -9.35 -60.48 23.77
CA ARG A 261 -10.18 -61.57 24.31
C ARG A 261 -11.63 -61.29 24.04
#